data_db8a5498d89c05a38405f5fd34aa098d
#
_entry.id   db8a5498d89c05a38405f5fd34aa098d
#
_cell.length_a   1.000
_cell.length_b   1.000
_cell.length_c   1.000
_cell.angle_alpha   90.00
_cell.angle_beta   90.00
_cell.angle_gamma   90.00
#
_symmetry.space_group_name_H-M   'P 1'
#
loop_
_entity.id
_entity.type
_entity.pdbx_description
1 polymer ?
#
loop_
_entity_poly.entity_id
_entity_poly.type
_entity_poly.pdbx_seq_one_letter_code
_entity_poly.pdbx_strand_id
1 'polypeptide(L)'
;EVISAGIGIAKKACGDKAYAAVDIGPIGELLEPAGALTFEEAYDIFKEMVISGEKAGADLVVFETMTDLYEVKAAVLAAKENTNLPIFVTMTFEETGRTFTGCTVESMAAVLEGIGVDAMGINCSMGPKEILPLAQRLAKNTTLPIIIKANAGLPSPVDNSYDITAEEFGNLMKPYAESGIKIIGGCCGTTPDFIKNVCAAMADEE
;
A
#
# COMPACT_ATOMS: atom_id res chain seq x y z
N GLU A 1 17.64 3.54 -14.29
CA GLU A 1 17.20 4.69 -15.15
C GLU A 1 15.70 4.97 -14.99
N VAL A 2 14.82 3.95 -15.13
CA VAL A 2 13.35 4.15 -15.08
C VAL A 2 12.90 4.71 -13.72
N ILE A 3 13.34 4.10 -12.60
CA ILE A 3 13.01 4.56 -11.24
C ILE A 3 13.44 6.01 -11.04
N SER A 4 14.68 6.35 -11.44
CA SER A 4 15.19 7.72 -11.28
C SER A 4 14.40 8.74 -12.10
N ALA A 5 13.99 8.38 -13.32
CA ALA A 5 13.16 9.25 -14.16
C ALA A 5 11.76 9.43 -13.54
N GLY A 6 11.13 8.36 -13.06
CA GLY A 6 9.83 8.40 -12.41
C GLY A 6 9.83 9.27 -11.15
N ILE A 7 10.79 9.07 -10.25
CA ILE A 7 10.93 9.91 -9.05
C ILE A 7 11.19 11.37 -9.42
N GLY A 8 12.04 11.63 -10.42
CA GLY A 8 12.29 13.01 -10.90
C GLY A 8 11.03 13.71 -11.42
N ILE A 9 10.12 13.00 -12.08
CA ILE A 9 8.81 13.52 -12.51
C ILE A 9 7.90 13.77 -11.30
N ALA A 10 7.82 12.81 -10.38
CA ALA A 10 7.02 12.92 -9.16
C ALA A 10 7.47 14.12 -8.30
N LYS A 11 8.77 14.28 -8.05
CA LYS A 11 9.31 15.42 -7.30
C LYS A 11 8.98 16.77 -7.95
N LYS A 12 9.03 16.87 -9.28
CA LYS A 12 8.62 18.09 -9.99
C LYS A 12 7.13 18.38 -9.82
N ALA A 13 6.29 17.34 -9.80
CA ALA A 13 4.84 17.50 -9.64
C ALA A 13 4.47 17.86 -8.18
N CYS A 14 5.13 17.23 -7.20
CA CYS A 14 4.90 17.47 -5.79
C CYS A 14 5.34 18.88 -5.34
N GLY A 15 6.46 19.38 -5.85
CA GLY A 15 7.10 20.58 -5.32
C GLY A 15 7.29 20.45 -3.81
N ASP A 16 6.97 21.52 -3.06
CA ASP A 16 7.03 21.54 -1.60
C ASP A 16 5.70 21.14 -0.91
N LYS A 17 4.71 20.64 -1.68
CA LYS A 17 3.35 20.40 -1.20
C LYS A 17 3.06 18.95 -0.84
N ALA A 18 3.86 18.01 -1.32
CA ALA A 18 3.66 16.57 -1.11
C ALA A 18 5.00 15.82 -1.15
N TYR A 19 4.99 14.63 -0.59
CA TYR A 19 6.12 13.70 -0.64
C TYR A 19 6.04 12.84 -1.90
N ALA A 20 7.19 12.49 -2.46
CA ALA A 20 7.32 11.54 -3.56
C ALA A 20 7.81 10.20 -3.03
N ALA A 21 7.00 9.15 -3.21
CA ALA A 21 7.37 7.80 -2.84
C ALA A 21 8.00 7.04 -4.02
N VAL A 22 8.97 6.19 -3.74
CA VAL A 22 9.26 5.07 -4.64
C VAL A 22 8.28 3.96 -4.33
N ASP A 23 7.40 3.67 -5.29
CA ASP A 23 6.35 2.67 -5.19
C ASP A 23 6.81 1.38 -5.85
N ILE A 24 6.78 0.28 -5.09
CA ILE A 24 7.33 -1.02 -5.48
C ILE A 24 6.30 -2.10 -5.19
N GLY A 25 5.82 -2.75 -6.25
CA GLY A 25 4.94 -3.91 -6.16
C GLY A 25 5.68 -5.24 -5.99
N PRO A 26 4.94 -6.36 -5.94
CA PRO A 26 5.53 -7.69 -5.87
C PRO A 26 6.33 -8.03 -7.13
N ILE A 27 7.33 -8.89 -6.99
CA ILE A 27 8.22 -9.31 -8.10
C ILE A 27 7.44 -10.09 -9.17
N GLY A 28 6.33 -10.73 -8.78
CA GLY A 28 5.50 -11.50 -9.69
C GLY A 28 5.82 -13.00 -9.73
N GLU A 29 6.76 -13.43 -8.91
CA GLU A 29 7.10 -14.84 -8.67
C GLU A 29 7.03 -15.15 -7.18
N LEU A 30 6.58 -16.37 -6.84
CA LEU A 30 6.59 -16.81 -5.45
C LEU A 30 7.99 -17.23 -5.02
N LEU A 31 8.31 -16.97 -3.75
CA LEU A 31 9.53 -17.41 -3.14
C LEU A 31 9.50 -18.93 -2.80
N GLU A 32 10.67 -19.54 -2.72
CA GLU A 32 10.78 -20.92 -2.22
C GLU A 32 10.15 -21.11 -0.83
N PRO A 33 9.51 -22.23 -0.55
CA PRO A 33 9.35 -23.42 -1.40
C PRO A 33 8.11 -23.40 -2.31
N ALA A 34 7.30 -22.33 -2.29
CA ALA A 34 6.07 -22.22 -3.08
C ALA A 34 6.35 -21.89 -4.57
N GLY A 35 7.45 -21.21 -4.85
CA GLY A 35 7.93 -20.86 -6.18
C GLY A 35 9.41 -21.22 -6.35
N ALA A 36 10.08 -20.55 -7.28
CA ALA A 36 11.49 -20.82 -7.62
C ALA A 36 12.45 -19.72 -7.18
N LEU A 37 11.94 -18.56 -6.74
CA LEU A 37 12.76 -17.42 -6.36
C LEU A 37 13.28 -17.60 -4.92
N THR A 38 14.58 -17.49 -4.70
CA THR A 38 15.14 -17.52 -3.35
C THR A 38 14.89 -16.20 -2.60
N PHE A 39 14.97 -16.24 -1.28
CA PHE A 39 14.85 -15.04 -0.45
C PHE A 39 15.95 -14.03 -0.78
N GLU A 40 17.17 -14.50 -0.97
CA GLU A 40 18.34 -13.70 -1.29
C GLU A 40 18.21 -13.00 -2.64
N GLU A 41 17.69 -13.70 -3.67
CA GLU A 41 17.43 -13.09 -4.97
C GLU A 41 16.35 -12.01 -4.87
N ALA A 42 15.26 -12.26 -4.16
CA ALA A 42 14.23 -11.26 -3.91
C ALA A 42 14.80 -10.04 -3.16
N TYR A 43 15.59 -10.26 -2.12
CA TYR A 43 16.27 -9.21 -1.38
C TYR A 43 17.15 -8.34 -2.30
N ASP A 44 17.96 -8.96 -3.17
CA ASP A 44 18.85 -8.22 -4.07
C ASP A 44 18.07 -7.41 -5.12
N ILE A 45 16.96 -7.93 -5.62
CA ILE A 45 16.04 -7.20 -6.52
C ILE A 45 15.49 -5.94 -5.83
N PHE A 46 14.91 -6.09 -4.64
CA PHE A 46 14.37 -4.96 -3.88
C PHE A 46 15.45 -3.95 -3.49
N LYS A 47 16.63 -4.43 -3.10
CA LYS A 47 17.79 -3.58 -2.77
C LYS A 47 18.19 -2.66 -3.93
N GLU A 48 18.28 -3.17 -5.15
CA GLU A 48 18.57 -2.34 -6.32
C GLU A 48 17.53 -1.22 -6.50
N MET A 49 16.24 -1.57 -6.30
CA MET A 49 15.13 -0.64 -6.49
C MET A 49 15.12 0.46 -5.43
N VAL A 50 15.25 0.11 -4.15
CA VAL A 50 15.20 1.09 -3.05
C VAL A 50 16.39 2.04 -3.06
N ILE A 51 17.61 1.53 -3.33
CA ILE A 51 18.81 2.36 -3.48
C ILE A 51 18.66 3.34 -4.66
N SER A 52 18.07 2.87 -5.77
CA SER A 52 17.82 3.72 -6.93
C SER A 52 16.78 4.81 -6.62
N GLY A 53 15.76 4.50 -5.83
CA GLY A 53 14.74 5.44 -5.37
C GLY A 53 15.31 6.51 -4.44
N GLU A 54 16.08 6.11 -3.43
CA GLU A 54 16.73 7.05 -2.50
C GLU A 54 17.70 7.99 -3.24
N LYS A 55 18.56 7.44 -4.10
CA LYS A 55 19.47 8.26 -4.92
C LYS A 55 18.76 9.23 -5.85
N ALA A 56 17.56 8.91 -6.28
CA ALA A 56 16.73 9.80 -7.10
C ALA A 56 16.00 10.87 -6.29
N GLY A 57 16.08 10.84 -4.96
CA GLY A 57 15.49 11.82 -4.04
C GLY A 57 14.06 11.49 -3.63
N ALA A 58 13.66 10.21 -3.63
CA ALA A 58 12.41 9.79 -3.00
C ALA A 58 12.38 10.16 -1.52
N ASP A 59 11.22 10.51 -1.00
CA ASP A 59 11.03 10.88 0.42
C ASP A 59 10.71 9.65 1.30
N LEU A 60 10.18 8.59 0.69
CA LEU A 60 9.83 7.32 1.35
C LEU A 60 9.75 6.19 0.32
N VAL A 61 9.73 4.95 0.81
CA VAL A 61 9.39 3.76 0.01
C VAL A 61 8.03 3.22 0.42
N VAL A 62 7.24 2.81 -0.55
CA VAL A 62 5.98 2.08 -0.36
C VAL A 62 6.09 0.73 -1.07
N PHE A 63 6.05 -0.35 -0.31
CA PHE A 63 5.83 -1.68 -0.86
C PHE A 63 4.33 -1.92 -0.93
N GLU A 64 3.78 -1.95 -2.13
CA GLU A 64 2.34 -1.88 -2.38
C GLU A 64 1.79 -3.14 -3.05
N THR A 65 0.54 -3.49 -2.70
CA THR A 65 -0.18 -4.63 -3.30
C THR A 65 0.53 -5.98 -3.07
N MET A 66 1.25 -6.08 -1.97
CA MET A 66 1.98 -7.30 -1.63
C MET A 66 1.02 -8.43 -1.27
N THR A 67 1.29 -9.64 -1.76
CA THR A 67 0.44 -10.82 -1.58
C THR A 67 1.08 -11.89 -0.70
N ASP A 68 2.40 -11.83 -0.53
CA ASP A 68 3.18 -12.77 0.25
C ASP A 68 3.98 -12.05 1.34
N LEU A 69 3.75 -12.45 2.60
CA LEU A 69 4.45 -11.86 3.75
C LEU A 69 5.94 -12.22 3.77
N TYR A 70 6.33 -13.34 3.17
CA TYR A 70 7.74 -13.72 3.10
C TYR A 70 8.52 -12.86 2.10
N GLU A 71 7.92 -12.53 0.96
CA GLU A 71 8.44 -11.55 0.00
C GLU A 71 8.54 -10.16 0.64
N VAL A 72 7.50 -9.72 1.39
CA VAL A 72 7.53 -8.45 2.13
C VAL A 72 8.71 -8.37 3.08
N LYS A 73 9.06 -9.46 3.78
CA LYS A 73 10.24 -9.48 4.66
C LYS A 73 11.52 -9.17 3.88
N ALA A 74 11.72 -9.78 2.70
CA ALA A 74 12.88 -9.51 1.86
C ALA A 74 12.93 -8.03 1.44
N ALA A 75 11.80 -7.48 1.02
CA ALA A 75 11.67 -6.09 0.61
C ALA A 75 11.99 -5.11 1.75
N VAL A 76 11.39 -5.31 2.92
CA VAL A 76 11.61 -4.45 4.10
C VAL A 76 13.05 -4.52 4.59
N LEU A 77 13.65 -5.71 4.67
CA LEU A 77 15.05 -5.87 5.06
C LEU A 77 15.98 -5.18 4.06
N ALA A 78 15.72 -5.33 2.76
CA ALA A 78 16.50 -4.66 1.73
C ALA A 78 16.47 -3.13 1.88
N ALA A 79 15.30 -2.56 2.18
CA ALA A 79 15.17 -1.12 2.42
C ALA A 79 15.89 -0.68 3.71
N LYS A 80 15.68 -1.37 4.82
CA LYS A 80 16.26 -1.03 6.13
C LYS A 80 17.79 -1.09 6.16
N GLU A 81 18.36 -2.05 5.47
CA GLU A 81 19.81 -2.25 5.50
C GLU A 81 20.56 -1.35 4.49
N ASN A 82 19.87 -0.79 3.51
CA ASN A 82 20.52 -0.08 2.41
C ASN A 82 20.04 1.37 2.20
N THR A 83 19.04 1.85 2.92
CA THR A 83 18.49 3.21 2.81
C THR A 83 18.11 3.77 4.18
N ASN A 84 17.87 5.08 4.23
CA ASN A 84 17.29 5.77 5.40
C ASN A 84 15.83 6.20 5.14
N LEU A 85 15.19 5.69 4.11
CA LEU A 85 13.83 6.05 3.75
C LEU A 85 12.84 5.49 4.77
N PRO A 86 11.81 6.24 5.18
CA PRO A 86 10.64 5.68 5.85
C PRO A 86 10.01 4.57 4.99
N ILE A 87 9.59 3.48 5.64
CA ILE A 87 9.10 2.28 4.96
C ILE A 87 7.62 2.08 5.24
N PHE A 88 6.80 2.19 4.21
CA PHE A 88 5.37 1.91 4.24
C PHE A 88 5.09 0.60 3.51
N VAL A 89 4.19 -0.21 4.06
CA VAL A 89 3.81 -1.49 3.45
C VAL A 89 2.29 -1.62 3.36
N THR A 90 1.77 -1.94 2.19
CA THR A 90 0.38 -2.36 2.05
C THR A 90 0.29 -3.73 1.41
N MET A 91 -0.56 -4.58 1.98
CA MET A 91 -0.85 -5.90 1.44
C MET A 91 -2.28 -5.96 0.90
N THR A 92 -2.52 -6.86 -0.03
CA THR A 92 -3.84 -7.09 -0.60
C THR A 92 -4.43 -8.38 -0.05
N PHE A 93 -5.73 -8.32 0.27
CA PHE A 93 -6.47 -9.42 0.90
C PHE A 93 -7.67 -9.79 0.03
N GLU A 94 -8.02 -11.06 0.03
CA GLU A 94 -9.25 -11.56 -0.55
C GLU A 94 -10.44 -11.34 0.42
N GLU A 95 -11.66 -11.54 -0.05
CA GLU A 95 -12.87 -11.47 0.78
C GLU A 95 -12.83 -12.39 2.02
N THR A 96 -12.07 -13.46 1.95
CA THR A 96 -11.79 -14.37 3.07
C THR A 96 -11.03 -13.73 4.22
N GLY A 97 -10.47 -12.52 4.02
CA GLY A 97 -9.59 -11.84 4.96
C GLY A 97 -8.18 -12.43 5.05
N ARG A 98 -7.76 -13.12 3.99
CA ARG A 98 -6.41 -13.67 3.83
C ARG A 98 -5.77 -13.17 2.55
N THR A 99 -4.44 -13.07 2.55
CA THR A 99 -3.67 -12.84 1.32
C THR A 99 -3.66 -14.12 0.46
N PHE A 100 -3.18 -14.01 -0.76
CA PHE A 100 -3.01 -15.16 -1.67
C PHE A 100 -2.22 -16.32 -1.03
N THR A 101 -1.20 -16.03 -0.24
CA THR A 101 -0.40 -17.05 0.49
C THR A 101 -0.95 -17.40 1.87
N GLY A 102 -2.15 -16.92 2.22
CA GLY A 102 -2.89 -17.30 3.42
C GLY A 102 -2.61 -16.46 4.67
N CYS A 103 -1.83 -15.38 4.58
CA CYS A 103 -1.55 -14.47 5.69
C CYS A 103 -2.84 -13.75 6.14
N THR A 104 -3.04 -13.59 7.45
CA THR A 104 -4.12 -12.80 8.03
C THR A 104 -3.65 -11.38 8.39
N VAL A 105 -4.59 -10.46 8.60
CA VAL A 105 -4.29 -9.08 9.03
C VAL A 105 -3.50 -9.06 10.35
N GLU A 106 -3.82 -9.98 11.28
CA GLU A 106 -3.13 -10.09 12.57
C GLU A 106 -1.67 -10.57 12.39
N SER A 107 -1.45 -11.55 11.50
CA SER A 107 -0.10 -12.04 11.17
C SER A 107 0.72 -10.96 10.48
N MET A 108 0.10 -10.21 9.55
CA MET A 108 0.72 -9.05 8.91
C MET A 108 1.14 -8.02 9.95
N ALA A 109 0.22 -7.62 10.84
CA ALA A 109 0.49 -6.61 11.87
C ALA A 109 1.67 -7.01 12.76
N ALA A 110 1.64 -8.23 13.30
CA ALA A 110 2.69 -8.72 14.19
C ALA A 110 4.08 -8.75 13.51
N VAL A 111 4.15 -9.19 12.25
CA VAL A 111 5.41 -9.28 11.52
C VAL A 111 5.92 -7.89 11.12
N LEU A 112 5.08 -7.05 10.53
CA LEU A 112 5.50 -5.73 10.04
C LEU A 112 5.91 -4.80 11.18
N GLU A 113 5.18 -4.81 12.30
CA GLU A 113 5.56 -4.07 13.50
C GLU A 113 6.87 -4.62 14.09
N GLY A 114 7.04 -5.94 14.12
CA GLY A 114 8.26 -6.60 14.62
C GLY A 114 9.51 -6.33 13.79
N ILE A 115 9.41 -6.22 12.47
CA ILE A 115 10.53 -5.86 11.59
C ILE A 115 10.72 -4.34 11.47
N GLY A 116 9.81 -3.53 12.05
CA GLY A 116 9.94 -2.10 12.21
C GLY A 116 9.71 -1.29 10.94
N VAL A 117 8.55 -1.47 10.30
CA VAL A 117 8.05 -0.53 9.29
C VAL A 117 7.48 0.72 9.95
N ASP A 118 7.36 1.82 9.21
CA ASP A 118 6.85 3.10 9.74
C ASP A 118 5.33 3.23 9.59
N ALA A 119 4.73 2.54 8.62
CA ALA A 119 3.29 2.43 8.44
C ALA A 119 2.94 1.13 7.71
N MET A 120 1.73 0.62 7.97
CA MET A 120 1.23 -0.57 7.30
C MET A 120 -0.23 -0.44 6.90
N GLY A 121 -0.70 -1.27 5.98
CA GLY A 121 -2.10 -1.18 5.60
C GLY A 121 -2.57 -2.17 4.56
N ILE A 122 -3.71 -1.82 3.96
CA ILE A 122 -4.42 -2.64 2.99
C ILE A 122 -4.70 -1.81 1.74
N ASN A 123 -4.47 -2.37 0.57
CA ASN A 123 -4.85 -1.74 -0.68
C ASN A 123 -5.37 -2.77 -1.69
N CYS A 124 -6.07 -2.28 -2.72
CA CYS A 124 -6.54 -3.05 -3.85
C CYS A 124 -7.56 -4.17 -3.49
N SER A 125 -7.81 -5.06 -4.42
CA SER A 125 -8.73 -6.22 -4.43
C SER A 125 -10.20 -5.89 -4.24
N MET A 126 -10.55 -5.01 -3.30
CA MET A 126 -11.92 -4.77 -2.84
C MET A 126 -12.23 -3.27 -2.77
N GLY A 127 -13.52 -2.95 -2.72
CA GLY A 127 -14.01 -1.61 -2.48
C GLY A 127 -13.99 -1.20 -0.99
N PRO A 128 -14.39 0.07 -0.70
CA PRO A 128 -14.35 0.58 0.66
C PRO A 128 -15.21 -0.21 1.66
N LYS A 129 -16.36 -0.73 1.24
CA LYS A 129 -17.27 -1.47 2.12
C LYS A 129 -16.67 -2.79 2.60
N GLU A 130 -16.00 -3.49 1.70
CA GLU A 130 -15.42 -4.81 1.94
C GLU A 130 -14.13 -4.74 2.76
N ILE A 131 -13.32 -3.69 2.55
CA ILE A 131 -12.06 -3.50 3.29
C ILE A 131 -12.29 -3.02 4.72
N LEU A 132 -13.36 -2.28 5.00
CA LEU A 132 -13.59 -1.66 6.30
C LEU A 132 -13.49 -2.63 7.50
N PRO A 133 -14.10 -3.83 7.48
CA PRO A 133 -13.97 -4.79 8.58
C PRO A 133 -12.50 -5.26 8.80
N LEU A 134 -11.74 -5.40 7.70
CA LEU A 134 -10.32 -5.79 7.79
C LEU A 134 -9.46 -4.66 8.35
N ALA A 135 -9.72 -3.44 7.92
CA ALA A 135 -9.05 -2.24 8.42
C ALA A 135 -9.30 -2.03 9.93
N GLN A 136 -10.53 -2.25 10.39
CA GLN A 136 -10.87 -2.20 11.81
C GLN A 136 -10.23 -3.33 12.63
N ARG A 137 -10.05 -4.51 12.03
CA ARG A 137 -9.27 -5.59 12.66
C ARG A 137 -7.80 -5.22 12.74
N LEU A 138 -7.22 -4.64 11.68
CA LEU A 138 -5.85 -4.16 11.68
C LEU A 138 -5.63 -3.10 12.78
N ALA A 139 -6.53 -2.13 12.90
CA ALA A 139 -6.45 -1.06 13.90
C ALA A 139 -6.43 -1.56 15.36
N LYS A 140 -6.95 -2.76 15.62
CA LYS A 140 -6.90 -3.40 16.95
C LYS A 140 -5.59 -4.16 17.21
N ASN A 141 -4.78 -4.37 16.19
CA ASN A 141 -3.60 -5.24 16.25
C ASN A 141 -2.27 -4.52 16.01
N THR A 142 -2.27 -3.21 15.82
CA THR A 142 -1.06 -2.40 15.67
C THR A 142 -1.22 -1.01 16.28
N THR A 143 -0.09 -0.41 16.66
CA THR A 143 -0.02 0.99 17.10
C THR A 143 0.53 1.91 16.00
N LEU A 144 0.99 1.33 14.89
CA LEU A 144 1.53 2.09 13.77
C LEU A 144 0.45 2.79 12.95
N PRO A 145 0.78 3.86 12.24
CA PRO A 145 -0.11 4.48 11.27
C PRO A 145 -0.62 3.47 10.25
N ILE A 146 -1.93 3.52 9.97
CA ILE A 146 -2.58 2.61 9.04
C ILE A 146 -2.87 3.32 7.73
N ILE A 147 -2.61 2.62 6.63
CA ILE A 147 -2.83 3.07 5.25
C ILE A 147 -3.95 2.25 4.64
N ILE A 148 -4.98 2.92 4.09
CA ILE A 148 -6.02 2.25 3.31
C ILE A 148 -6.16 2.91 1.94
N LYS A 149 -6.01 2.11 0.89
CA LYS A 149 -6.21 2.52 -0.50
C LYS A 149 -7.15 1.53 -1.21
N ALA A 150 -8.44 1.79 -1.13
CA ALA A 150 -9.48 0.94 -1.70
C ALA A 150 -9.62 1.14 -3.22
N ASN A 151 -10.17 0.14 -3.91
CA ASN A 151 -10.63 0.29 -5.29
C ASN A 151 -11.93 1.12 -5.34
N ALA A 152 -12.26 1.66 -6.51
CA ALA A 152 -13.55 2.32 -6.76
C ALA A 152 -14.73 1.32 -6.83
N GLY A 153 -14.74 0.31 -5.97
CA GLY A 153 -15.63 -0.84 -6.01
C GLY A 153 -14.97 -2.08 -6.62
N LEU A 154 -15.79 -3.02 -7.08
CA LEU A 154 -15.32 -4.19 -7.81
C LEU A 154 -15.41 -3.93 -9.32
N PRO A 155 -14.42 -4.38 -10.10
CA PRO A 155 -14.48 -4.21 -11.55
C PRO A 155 -15.61 -5.06 -12.15
N SER A 156 -16.37 -4.47 -13.06
CA SER A 156 -17.38 -5.17 -13.85
C SER A 156 -16.71 -6.30 -14.68
N PRO A 157 -17.20 -7.53 -14.64
CA PRO A 157 -16.63 -8.62 -15.44
C PRO A 157 -16.85 -8.47 -16.95
N VAL A 158 -17.68 -7.48 -17.37
CA VAL A 158 -18.04 -7.27 -18.78
C VAL A 158 -17.07 -6.31 -19.46
N ASP A 159 -16.73 -5.20 -18.80
CA ASP A 159 -15.99 -4.10 -19.40
C ASP A 159 -14.90 -3.51 -18.50
N ASN A 160 -14.65 -4.12 -17.33
CA ASN A 160 -13.74 -3.65 -16.30
C ASN A 160 -14.03 -2.23 -15.77
N SER A 161 -15.24 -1.71 -15.98
CA SER A 161 -15.65 -0.46 -15.37
C SER A 161 -15.87 -0.62 -13.86
N TYR A 162 -15.78 0.49 -13.14
CA TYR A 162 -16.04 0.56 -11.69
C TYR A 162 -17.35 1.34 -11.47
N ASP A 163 -18.15 0.89 -10.51
CA ASP A 163 -19.51 1.36 -10.29
C ASP A 163 -19.65 2.44 -9.21
N ILE A 164 -18.65 2.63 -8.37
CA ILE A 164 -18.66 3.64 -7.31
C ILE A 164 -18.26 5.00 -7.89
N THR A 165 -19.10 6.02 -7.68
CA THR A 165 -18.76 7.40 -8.06
C THR A 165 -17.74 8.04 -7.11
N ALA A 166 -17.06 9.10 -7.54
CA ALA A 166 -16.11 9.83 -6.70
C ALA A 166 -16.72 10.40 -5.41
N GLU A 167 -17.97 10.89 -5.48
CA GLU A 167 -18.71 11.39 -4.33
C GLU A 167 -19.07 10.25 -3.35
N GLU A 168 -19.59 9.14 -3.86
CA GLU A 168 -19.92 7.97 -3.04
C GLU A 168 -18.64 7.40 -2.38
N PHE A 169 -17.54 7.31 -3.12
CA PHE A 169 -16.28 6.87 -2.60
C PHE A 169 -15.81 7.72 -1.41
N GLY A 170 -15.83 9.06 -1.57
CA GLY A 170 -15.48 9.98 -0.48
C GLY A 170 -16.30 9.73 0.79
N ASN A 171 -17.64 9.55 0.63
CA ASN A 171 -18.52 9.25 1.76
C ASN A 171 -18.24 7.88 2.40
N LEU A 172 -17.92 6.87 1.59
CA LEU A 172 -17.58 5.53 2.08
C LEU A 172 -16.23 5.47 2.81
N MET A 173 -15.36 6.46 2.61
CA MET A 173 -14.07 6.53 3.31
C MET A 173 -14.16 7.21 4.68
N LYS A 174 -15.24 7.91 5.05
CA LYS A 174 -15.43 8.55 6.37
C LYS A 174 -15.26 7.58 7.55
N PRO A 175 -15.89 6.38 7.56
CA PRO A 175 -15.75 5.44 8.69
C PRO A 175 -14.30 4.99 8.98
N TYR A 176 -13.40 5.14 8.01
CA TYR A 176 -11.98 4.83 8.22
C TYR A 176 -11.31 5.88 9.11
N ALA A 177 -11.57 7.17 8.88
CA ALA A 177 -11.06 8.24 9.72
C ALA A 177 -11.61 8.12 11.16
N GLU A 178 -12.91 7.84 11.31
CA GLU A 178 -13.56 7.57 12.61
C GLU A 178 -12.91 6.38 13.35
N SER A 179 -12.38 5.40 12.60
CA SER A 179 -11.63 4.25 13.13
C SER A 179 -10.16 4.56 13.47
N GLY A 180 -9.73 5.82 13.35
CA GLY A 180 -8.37 6.27 13.66
C GLY A 180 -7.34 6.02 12.55
N ILE A 181 -7.79 5.68 11.34
CA ILE A 181 -6.92 5.47 10.20
C ILE A 181 -6.47 6.82 9.63
N LYS A 182 -5.15 7.02 9.51
CA LYS A 182 -4.53 8.33 9.25
C LYS A 182 -4.18 8.56 7.78
N ILE A 183 -3.93 7.49 7.01
CA ILE A 183 -3.48 7.59 5.62
C ILE A 183 -4.51 6.92 4.74
N ILE A 184 -5.20 7.73 3.94
CA ILE A 184 -6.33 7.29 3.13
C ILE A 184 -6.09 7.69 1.68
N GLY A 185 -6.36 6.78 0.76
CA GLY A 185 -6.18 6.99 -0.67
C GLY A 185 -7.07 6.08 -1.50
N GLY A 186 -6.74 5.96 -2.77
CA GLY A 186 -7.42 5.08 -3.71
C GLY A 186 -6.45 4.18 -4.46
N CYS A 187 -6.98 3.11 -5.05
CA CYS A 187 -6.26 2.17 -5.89
C CYS A 187 -6.99 2.02 -7.24
N CYS A 188 -7.26 0.82 -7.72
CA CYS A 188 -7.85 0.59 -9.04
C CYS A 188 -9.19 1.32 -9.24
N GLY A 189 -9.37 1.92 -10.41
CA GLY A 189 -10.57 2.66 -10.79
C GLY A 189 -10.67 4.07 -10.20
N THR A 190 -9.80 4.47 -9.26
CA THR A 190 -9.82 5.83 -8.71
C THR A 190 -9.07 6.81 -9.58
N THR A 191 -9.53 8.06 -9.59
CA THR A 191 -8.95 9.20 -10.33
C THR A 191 -8.67 10.36 -9.37
N PRO A 192 -8.03 11.44 -9.81
CA PRO A 192 -7.86 12.62 -8.97
C PRO A 192 -9.15 13.18 -8.37
N ASP A 193 -10.29 13.02 -9.04
CA ASP A 193 -11.59 13.45 -8.51
C ASP A 193 -12.01 12.62 -7.30
N PHE A 194 -11.68 11.34 -7.24
CA PHE A 194 -11.90 10.49 -6.07
C PHE A 194 -11.11 11.00 -4.88
N ILE A 195 -9.84 11.29 -5.06
CA ILE A 195 -8.99 11.81 -3.98
C ILE A 195 -9.47 13.18 -3.50
N LYS A 196 -9.90 14.05 -4.42
CA LYS A 196 -10.51 15.34 -4.08
C LYS A 196 -11.76 15.17 -3.19
N ASN A 197 -12.64 14.22 -3.51
CA ASN A 197 -13.82 13.93 -2.71
C ASN A 197 -13.47 13.32 -1.35
N VAL A 198 -12.46 12.45 -1.29
CA VAL A 198 -11.94 11.96 0.01
C VAL A 198 -11.46 13.12 0.87
N CYS A 199 -10.63 14.02 0.32
CA CYS A 199 -10.14 15.18 1.07
C CYS A 199 -11.28 16.09 1.56
N ALA A 200 -12.29 16.35 0.72
CA ALA A 200 -13.45 17.12 1.10
C ALA A 200 -14.25 16.44 2.24
N ALA A 201 -14.48 15.13 2.11
CA ALA A 201 -15.22 14.35 3.09
C ALA A 201 -14.53 14.29 4.48
N MET A 202 -13.18 14.38 4.52
CA MET A 202 -12.40 14.38 5.76
C MET A 202 -12.31 15.79 6.39
N ALA A 203 -12.35 16.85 5.58
CA ALA A 203 -12.31 18.22 6.10
C ALA A 203 -13.57 18.65 6.87
N ASP A 204 -14.70 17.97 6.63
CA ASP A 204 -15.96 18.23 7.34
C ASP A 204 -15.98 17.65 8.78
N GLU A 205 -14.93 16.93 9.20
CA GLU A 205 -14.84 16.24 10.50
C GLU A 205 -13.86 16.91 11.49
N GLU A 206 -13.22 18.03 11.12
CA GLU A 206 -12.43 18.90 12.01
C GLU A 206 -13.29 20.03 12.63
#